data_614912a2d0754ef26e8cabd79c2f15fc
#
_entry.id   614912a2d0754ef26e8cabd79c2f15fc
#
_cell.length_a   1.000
_cell.length_b   1.000
_cell.length_c   1.000
_cell.angle_alpha   90.00
_cell.angle_beta   90.00
_cell.angle_gamma   90.00
#
_symmetry.space_group_name_H-M   'P 1'
#
loop_
_entity.id
_entity.type
_entity.pdbx_description
1 polymer ?
#
loop_
_entity_poly.entity_id
_entity_poly.type
_entity_poly.pdbx_seq_one_letter_code
_entity_poly.pdbx_strand_id
1 'polypeptide(L)'
;GNCEPNALTVPAGRASFRIVNRSERAVEWEILDGVLVVEERENIAPGLSQVINANLQPGDYAITCGLLSNPRGTLHVTPTAASDAAAKAKPSMVAFIGPLSEFRVYLASQGSALIKATPALNQAIASGDLSQAQALYLPARAAYQRLAPAAQRLAELDNRINARADY
;
A
#
# COMPACT_ATOMS: atom_id res chain seq x y z
N GLY A 1 -16.44 -13.35 23.13
CA GLY A 1 -16.13 -14.63 22.49
C GLY A 1 -14.65 -14.91 22.54
N ASN A 2 -14.26 -16.15 22.54
CA ASN A 2 -12.86 -16.56 22.51
C ASN A 2 -12.55 -17.15 21.15
N CYS A 3 -11.32 -16.98 20.66
CA CYS A 3 -10.82 -17.76 19.54
C CYS A 3 -10.55 -19.21 20.02
N GLU A 4 -11.11 -20.20 19.33
CA GLU A 4 -10.84 -21.61 19.60
C GLU A 4 -10.57 -22.34 18.28
N PRO A 5 -9.40 -22.92 18.11
CA PRO A 5 -8.21 -22.77 18.98
C PRO A 5 -7.65 -21.35 18.96
N ASN A 6 -7.00 -20.94 20.06
CA ASN A 6 -6.34 -19.63 20.17
C ASN A 6 -4.85 -19.65 19.78
N ALA A 7 -4.34 -20.82 19.42
CA ALA A 7 -2.98 -20.99 18.90
C ALA A 7 -3.04 -21.95 17.70
N LEU A 8 -2.52 -21.47 16.58
CA LEU A 8 -2.47 -22.20 15.33
C LEU A 8 -1.03 -22.28 14.82
N THR A 9 -0.71 -23.38 14.14
CA THR A 9 0.57 -23.52 13.43
C THR A 9 0.29 -24.02 12.02
N VAL A 10 0.82 -23.34 11.02
CA VAL A 10 0.69 -23.70 9.60
C VAL A 10 2.02 -23.54 8.88
N PRO A 11 2.27 -24.28 7.79
CA PRO A 11 3.44 -24.01 6.94
C PRO A 11 3.28 -22.72 6.15
N ALA A 12 4.40 -22.09 5.83
CA ALA A 12 4.43 -20.91 4.96
C ALA A 12 3.91 -21.23 3.55
N GLY A 13 3.29 -20.25 2.94
CA GLY A 13 2.62 -20.34 1.66
C GLY A 13 1.11 -20.16 1.77
N ARG A 14 0.37 -20.78 0.88
CA ARG A 14 -1.08 -20.67 0.86
C ARG A 14 -1.71 -21.51 1.97
N ALA A 15 -2.45 -20.86 2.86
CA ALA A 15 -3.23 -21.48 3.92
C ALA A 15 -4.71 -21.09 3.79
N SER A 16 -5.61 -22.00 4.18
CA SER A 16 -7.05 -21.76 4.17
C SER A 16 -7.58 -21.95 5.58
N PHE A 17 -8.31 -20.97 6.10
CA PHE A 17 -8.89 -20.98 7.42
C PHE A 17 -10.41 -20.95 7.30
N ARG A 18 -11.08 -21.89 7.93
CA ARG A 18 -12.54 -21.88 8.05
C ARG A 18 -12.92 -21.35 9.41
N ILE A 19 -13.56 -20.19 9.42
CA ILE A 19 -14.02 -19.50 10.62
C ILE A 19 -15.49 -19.87 10.83
N VAL A 20 -15.83 -20.38 12.00
CA VAL A 20 -17.22 -20.70 12.39
C VAL A 20 -17.60 -19.80 13.55
N ASN A 21 -18.57 -18.92 13.34
CA ASN A 21 -19.09 -18.09 14.41
C ASN A 21 -20.11 -18.88 15.27
N ARG A 22 -19.72 -19.24 16.48
CA ARG A 22 -20.56 -19.90 17.47
C ARG A 22 -21.11 -18.95 18.55
N SER A 23 -20.87 -17.64 18.38
CA SER A 23 -21.38 -16.62 19.29
C SER A 23 -22.77 -16.14 18.86
N GLU A 24 -23.39 -15.31 19.69
CA GLU A 24 -24.70 -14.71 19.43
C GLU A 24 -24.63 -13.38 18.67
N ARG A 25 -23.42 -12.91 18.32
CA ARG A 25 -23.19 -11.66 17.62
C ARG A 25 -22.40 -11.88 16.34
N ALA A 26 -22.53 -10.96 15.38
CA ALA A 26 -21.60 -10.93 14.25
C ALA A 26 -20.17 -10.72 14.76
N VAL A 27 -19.21 -11.42 14.18
CA VAL A 27 -17.79 -11.32 14.52
C VAL A 27 -16.99 -11.03 13.27
N GLU A 28 -15.83 -10.46 13.49
CA GLU A 28 -14.75 -10.38 12.52
C GLU A 28 -13.63 -11.35 12.92
N TRP A 29 -12.85 -11.75 11.97
CA TRP A 29 -11.65 -12.55 12.19
C TRP A 29 -10.52 -12.02 11.33
N GLU A 30 -9.37 -11.74 11.94
CA GLU A 30 -8.24 -11.12 11.29
C GLU A 30 -6.96 -11.87 11.57
N ILE A 31 -6.03 -11.81 10.59
CA ILE A 31 -4.62 -12.16 10.76
C ILE A 31 -3.83 -10.85 10.75
N LEU A 32 -3.04 -10.61 11.79
CA LEU A 32 -2.30 -9.36 12.00
C LEU A 32 -0.78 -9.64 12.01
N ASP A 33 -0.04 -8.81 11.26
CA ASP A 33 1.41 -8.68 11.38
C ASP A 33 1.71 -7.34 12.10
N GLY A 34 1.91 -7.44 13.40
CA GLY A 34 1.98 -6.25 14.26
C GLY A 34 0.68 -5.46 14.25
N VAL A 35 0.67 -4.31 13.59
CA VAL A 35 -0.51 -3.43 13.43
C VAL A 35 -1.15 -3.54 12.04
N LEU A 36 -0.57 -4.32 11.14
CA LEU A 36 -1.06 -4.48 9.78
C LEU A 36 -2.02 -5.65 9.69
N VAL A 37 -3.20 -5.43 9.14
CA VAL A 37 -4.13 -6.48 8.76
C VAL A 37 -3.60 -7.16 7.51
N VAL A 38 -3.28 -8.46 7.61
CA VAL A 38 -2.81 -9.27 6.50
C VAL A 38 -3.99 -9.84 5.72
N GLU A 39 -4.97 -10.36 6.42
CA GLU A 39 -6.23 -10.87 5.87
C GLU A 39 -7.34 -10.77 6.92
N GLU A 40 -8.57 -10.57 6.44
CA GLU A 40 -9.73 -10.41 7.32
C GLU A 40 -11.02 -10.98 6.74
N ARG A 41 -11.96 -11.30 7.61
CA ARG A 41 -13.38 -11.49 7.29
C ARG A 41 -14.23 -10.81 8.32
N GLU A 42 -15.03 -9.89 7.84
CA GLU A 42 -15.97 -9.12 8.64
C GLU A 42 -17.38 -9.72 8.59
N ASN A 43 -18.19 -9.31 9.55
CA ASN A 43 -19.64 -9.56 9.57
C ASN A 43 -20.03 -11.04 9.44
N ILE A 44 -19.26 -11.95 10.03
CA ILE A 44 -19.65 -13.36 10.09
C ILE A 44 -20.83 -13.48 11.07
N ALA A 45 -22.01 -13.70 10.54
CA ALA A 45 -23.23 -13.78 11.37
C ALA A 45 -23.23 -15.03 12.28
N PRO A 46 -23.99 -15.00 13.41
CA PRO A 46 -24.15 -16.14 14.31
C PRO A 46 -24.54 -17.42 13.58
N GLY A 47 -23.87 -18.51 13.90
CA GLY A 47 -24.11 -19.84 13.31
C GLY A 47 -23.55 -20.03 11.90
N LEU A 48 -23.05 -18.98 11.25
CA LEU A 48 -22.48 -19.08 9.91
C LEU A 48 -20.96 -19.34 9.93
N SER A 49 -20.44 -19.76 8.79
CA SER A 49 -19.00 -19.93 8.58
C SER A 49 -18.55 -19.23 7.32
N GLN A 50 -17.32 -18.74 7.35
CA GLN A 50 -16.62 -18.15 6.21
C GLN A 50 -15.26 -18.82 6.03
N VAL A 51 -14.73 -18.74 4.82
CA VAL A 51 -13.38 -19.22 4.49
C VAL A 51 -12.53 -18.04 4.08
N ILE A 52 -11.32 -17.98 4.61
CA ILE A 52 -10.29 -17.04 4.23
C ILE A 52 -9.08 -17.80 3.67
N ASN A 53 -8.50 -17.30 2.59
CA ASN A 53 -7.28 -17.84 2.01
C ASN A 53 -6.19 -16.80 2.12
N ALA A 54 -5.14 -17.12 2.87
CA ALA A 54 -3.99 -16.27 3.08
C ALA A 54 -2.74 -16.84 2.43
N ASN A 55 -1.83 -15.99 1.95
CA ASN A 55 -0.49 -16.39 1.53
C ASN A 55 0.52 -15.85 2.54
N LEU A 56 0.92 -16.70 3.48
CA LEU A 56 1.66 -16.31 4.68
C LEU A 56 3.15 -16.57 4.52
N GLN A 57 3.95 -15.60 4.96
CA GLN A 57 5.40 -15.76 5.11
C GLN A 57 5.72 -16.41 6.47
N PRO A 58 6.90 -17.05 6.64
CA PRO A 58 7.32 -17.53 7.96
C PRO A 58 7.36 -16.39 8.98
N GLY A 59 6.81 -16.65 10.17
CA GLY A 59 6.76 -15.64 11.24
C GLY A 59 5.63 -15.91 12.24
N ASP A 60 5.52 -15.01 13.20
CA ASP A 60 4.49 -15.03 14.22
C ASP A 60 3.48 -13.91 13.96
N TYR A 61 2.23 -14.29 13.87
CA TYR A 61 1.10 -13.40 13.62
C TYR A 61 0.15 -13.44 14.81
N ALA A 62 -0.58 -12.37 15.02
CA ALA A 62 -1.73 -12.39 15.92
C ALA A 62 -2.99 -12.73 15.13
N ILE A 63 -3.95 -13.39 15.78
CA ILE A 63 -5.31 -13.54 15.26
C ILE A 63 -6.28 -12.86 16.21
N THR A 64 -7.32 -12.24 15.65
CA THR A 64 -8.43 -11.66 16.43
C THR A 64 -9.74 -12.36 16.11
N CYS A 65 -10.65 -12.44 17.09
CA CYS A 65 -11.99 -13.00 16.95
C CYS A 65 -12.99 -12.07 17.59
N GLY A 66 -13.63 -11.22 16.80
CA GLY A 66 -14.57 -10.22 17.27
C GLY A 66 -14.03 -8.79 17.17
N LEU A 67 -14.77 -7.80 17.64
CA LEU A 67 -14.39 -6.40 17.57
C LEU A 67 -13.15 -6.11 18.44
N LEU A 68 -12.37 -5.14 18.07
CA LEU A 68 -11.06 -4.62 18.51
C LEU A 68 -10.57 -4.89 19.95
N SER A 69 -11.43 -5.25 20.89
CA SER A 69 -11.13 -5.47 22.31
C SER A 69 -11.01 -6.95 22.73
N ASN A 70 -11.09 -7.88 21.79
CA ASN A 70 -11.20 -9.30 22.10
C ASN A 70 -9.87 -10.02 22.25
N PRO A 71 -9.88 -11.20 22.96
CA PRO A 71 -8.67 -11.98 23.18
C PRO A 71 -8.02 -12.33 21.85
N ARG A 72 -6.74 -12.03 21.77
CA ARG A 72 -5.90 -12.37 20.62
C ARG A 72 -5.44 -13.81 20.76
N GLY A 73 -5.50 -14.53 19.65
CA GLY A 73 -4.78 -15.78 19.51
C GLY A 73 -3.45 -15.56 18.78
N THR A 74 -2.73 -16.64 18.59
CA THR A 74 -1.45 -16.68 17.87
C THR A 74 -1.52 -17.60 16.67
N LEU A 75 -0.85 -17.19 15.58
CA LEU A 75 -0.66 -18.02 14.39
C LEU A 75 0.83 -18.08 14.10
N HIS A 76 1.44 -19.22 14.36
CA HIS A 76 2.83 -19.50 14.02
C HIS A 76 2.94 -20.08 12.61
N VAL A 77 3.70 -19.42 11.73
CA VAL A 77 3.91 -19.86 10.36
C VAL A 77 5.33 -20.41 10.23
N THR A 78 5.42 -21.73 10.04
CA THR A 78 6.72 -22.41 9.94
C THR A 78 7.33 -22.24 8.54
N PRO A 79 8.66 -22.11 8.43
CA PRO A 79 9.31 -22.03 7.14
C PRO A 79 9.14 -23.33 6.33
N THR A 80 9.19 -23.19 5.03
CA THR A 80 9.19 -24.30 4.05
C THR A 80 10.35 -24.11 3.08
N ALA A 81 10.76 -25.17 2.39
CA ALA A 81 11.81 -25.07 1.38
C ALA A 81 11.48 -24.01 0.30
N ALA A 82 10.19 -23.87 -0.05
CA ALA A 82 9.73 -22.85 -0.98
C ALA A 82 9.86 -21.43 -0.43
N SER A 83 9.49 -21.20 0.85
CA SER A 83 9.64 -19.91 1.49
C SER A 83 11.11 -19.52 1.66
N ASP A 84 11.98 -20.47 1.99
CA ASP A 84 13.42 -20.25 2.11
C ASP A 84 14.05 -19.90 0.76
N ALA A 85 13.65 -20.59 -0.32
CA ALA A 85 14.06 -20.26 -1.68
C ALA A 85 13.59 -18.86 -2.09
N ALA A 86 12.34 -18.51 -1.80
CA ALA A 86 11.78 -17.19 -2.07
C ALA A 86 12.50 -16.08 -1.27
N ALA A 87 12.84 -16.33 -0.01
CA ALA A 87 13.60 -15.40 0.82
C ALA A 87 15.02 -15.15 0.26
N LYS A 88 15.70 -16.21 -0.20
CA LYS A 88 17.02 -16.10 -0.84
C LYS A 88 16.98 -15.40 -2.20
N ALA A 89 15.85 -15.49 -2.93
CA ALA A 89 15.66 -14.83 -4.22
C ALA A 89 15.34 -13.34 -4.10
N LYS A 90 15.00 -12.83 -2.90
CA LYS A 90 14.76 -11.40 -2.70
C LYS A 90 16.03 -10.59 -2.95
N PRO A 91 15.94 -9.50 -3.74
CA PRO A 91 17.10 -8.63 -3.95
C PRO A 91 17.61 -8.06 -2.62
N SER A 92 18.91 -8.02 -2.42
CA SER A 92 19.49 -7.33 -1.28
C SER A 92 19.27 -5.82 -1.40
N MET A 93 19.31 -5.11 -0.28
CA MET A 93 19.20 -3.63 -0.30
C MET A 93 20.28 -2.97 -1.16
N VAL A 94 21.45 -3.59 -1.26
CA VAL A 94 22.57 -3.12 -2.13
C VAL A 94 22.18 -3.13 -3.60
N ALA A 95 21.34 -4.07 -4.05
CA ALA A 95 20.87 -4.13 -5.42
C ALA A 95 20.02 -2.92 -5.84
N PHE A 96 19.47 -2.18 -4.88
CA PHE A 96 18.68 -0.99 -5.15
C PHE A 96 19.49 0.31 -5.25
N ILE A 97 20.79 0.31 -4.88
CA ILE A 97 21.61 1.54 -4.87
C ILE A 97 21.69 2.15 -6.26
N GLY A 98 22.02 1.34 -7.29
CA GLY A 98 22.07 1.81 -8.69
C GLY A 98 20.74 2.37 -9.17
N PRO A 99 19.65 1.56 -9.18
CA PRO A 99 18.32 2.01 -9.59
C PRO A 99 17.80 3.24 -8.85
N LEU A 100 18.04 3.34 -7.54
CA LEU A 100 17.65 4.52 -6.77
C LEU A 100 18.45 5.77 -7.14
N SER A 101 19.74 5.60 -7.46
CA SER A 101 20.59 6.71 -7.92
C SER A 101 20.12 7.22 -9.29
N GLU A 102 19.82 6.32 -10.22
CA GLU A 102 19.26 6.66 -11.53
C GLU A 102 17.90 7.36 -11.39
N PHE A 103 17.03 6.83 -10.54
CA PHE A 103 15.73 7.43 -10.27
C PHE A 103 15.85 8.83 -9.66
N ARG A 104 16.82 9.06 -8.76
CA ARG A 104 17.12 10.39 -8.23
C ARG A 104 17.54 11.37 -9.32
N VAL A 105 18.42 10.95 -10.23
CA VAL A 105 18.86 11.78 -11.38
C VAL A 105 17.67 12.08 -12.29
N TYR A 106 16.84 11.09 -12.58
CA TYR A 106 15.61 11.28 -13.35
C TYR A 106 14.69 12.32 -12.71
N LEU A 107 14.40 12.22 -11.40
CA LEU A 107 13.56 13.18 -10.70
C LEU A 107 14.16 14.60 -10.74
N ALA A 108 15.47 14.75 -10.55
CA ALA A 108 16.15 16.03 -10.65
C ALA A 108 16.04 16.64 -12.07
N SER A 109 16.16 15.83 -13.10
CA SER A 109 15.97 16.25 -14.50
C SER A 109 14.53 16.72 -14.76
N GLN A 110 13.52 15.97 -14.31
CA GLN A 110 12.12 16.39 -14.48
C GLN A 110 11.78 17.65 -13.67
N GLY A 111 12.34 17.79 -12.47
CA GLY A 111 12.22 19.01 -11.67
C GLY A 111 12.82 20.22 -12.39
N SER A 112 13.99 20.07 -12.99
CA SER A 112 14.64 21.13 -13.78
C SER A 112 13.81 21.49 -15.02
N ALA A 113 13.21 20.51 -15.69
CA ALA A 113 12.32 20.74 -16.83
C ALA A 113 11.07 21.53 -16.42
N LEU A 114 10.47 21.18 -15.29
CA LEU A 114 9.30 21.89 -14.73
C LEU A 114 9.66 23.35 -14.42
N ILE A 115 10.76 23.57 -13.69
CA ILE A 115 11.23 24.93 -13.33
C ILE A 115 11.49 25.78 -14.57
N LYS A 116 11.99 25.20 -15.66
CA LYS A 116 12.22 25.92 -16.92
C LYS A 116 10.93 26.25 -17.68
N ALA A 117 9.94 25.35 -17.63
CA ALA A 117 8.70 25.51 -18.38
C ALA A 117 7.71 26.47 -17.69
N THR A 118 7.67 26.50 -16.36
CA THR A 118 6.66 27.24 -15.58
C THR A 118 6.69 28.76 -15.77
N PRO A 119 7.84 29.46 -15.83
CA PRO A 119 7.89 30.92 -15.98
C PRO A 119 7.23 31.40 -17.27
N ALA A 120 7.50 30.73 -18.41
CA ALA A 120 6.93 31.10 -19.70
C ALA A 120 5.41 30.92 -19.71
N LEU A 121 4.91 29.82 -19.14
CA LEU A 121 3.48 29.58 -18.97
C LEU A 121 2.84 30.66 -18.09
N ASN A 122 3.45 30.99 -16.95
CA ASN A 122 2.97 32.03 -16.05
C ASN A 122 2.91 33.40 -16.73
N GLN A 123 3.90 33.75 -17.54
CA GLN A 123 3.93 35.01 -18.29
C GLN A 123 2.80 35.04 -19.33
N ALA A 124 2.58 33.97 -20.09
CA ALA A 124 1.50 33.89 -21.06
C ALA A 124 0.13 34.07 -20.41
N ILE A 125 -0.10 33.44 -19.24
CA ILE A 125 -1.32 33.61 -18.45
C ILE A 125 -1.48 35.06 -17.97
N ALA A 126 -0.42 35.64 -17.42
CA ALA A 126 -0.43 37.02 -16.90
C ALA A 126 -0.69 38.08 -17.98
N SER A 127 -0.22 37.84 -19.21
CA SER A 127 -0.48 38.72 -20.36
C SER A 127 -1.83 38.51 -21.03
N GLY A 128 -2.59 37.47 -20.64
CA GLY A 128 -3.86 37.12 -21.28
C GLY A 128 -3.72 36.45 -22.65
N ASP A 129 -2.50 36.01 -23.03
CA ASP A 129 -2.26 35.28 -24.26
C ASP A 129 -2.68 33.83 -24.13
N LEU A 130 -3.96 33.59 -24.39
CA LEU A 130 -4.57 32.27 -24.27
C LEU A 130 -3.93 31.24 -25.20
N SER A 131 -3.60 31.64 -26.43
CA SER A 131 -2.98 30.74 -27.41
C SER A 131 -1.63 30.24 -26.94
N GLN A 132 -0.79 31.15 -26.46
CA GLN A 132 0.52 30.78 -25.92
C GLN A 132 0.42 30.00 -24.61
N ALA A 133 -0.52 30.36 -23.73
CA ALA A 133 -0.76 29.63 -22.50
C ALA A 133 -1.16 28.19 -22.78
N GLN A 134 -2.05 27.92 -23.73
CA GLN A 134 -2.43 26.58 -24.17
C GLN A 134 -1.26 25.79 -24.74
N ALA A 135 -0.42 26.40 -25.57
CA ALA A 135 0.75 25.73 -26.14
C ALA A 135 1.80 25.34 -25.07
N LEU A 136 1.96 26.18 -24.04
CA LEU A 136 2.94 25.96 -22.96
C LEU A 136 2.43 25.08 -21.82
N TYR A 137 1.12 24.91 -21.69
CA TYR A 137 0.52 24.13 -20.59
C TYR A 137 0.95 22.67 -20.61
N LEU A 138 0.82 21.98 -21.74
CA LEU A 138 1.13 20.55 -21.83
C LEU A 138 2.59 20.21 -21.53
N PRO A 139 3.60 20.94 -22.03
CA PRO A 139 4.98 20.69 -21.66
C PRO A 139 5.27 20.85 -20.17
N ALA A 140 4.73 21.89 -19.54
CA ALA A 140 4.87 22.11 -18.11
C ALA A 140 4.16 21.01 -17.30
N ARG A 141 2.92 20.70 -17.68
CA ARG A 141 2.12 19.65 -17.02
C ARG A 141 2.75 18.27 -17.14
N ALA A 142 3.30 17.93 -18.31
CA ALA A 142 3.96 16.64 -18.54
C ALA A 142 5.19 16.45 -17.65
N ALA A 143 6.00 17.51 -17.44
CA ALA A 143 7.14 17.46 -16.52
C ALA A 143 6.67 17.19 -15.07
N TYR A 144 5.60 17.86 -14.63
CA TYR A 144 5.02 17.61 -13.31
C TYR A 144 4.46 16.20 -13.17
N GLN A 145 3.73 15.69 -14.15
CA GLN A 145 3.14 14.34 -14.11
C GLN A 145 4.22 13.24 -13.97
N ARG A 146 5.41 13.46 -14.52
CA ARG A 146 6.53 12.53 -14.34
C ARG A 146 7.12 12.56 -12.93
N LEU A 147 6.90 13.66 -12.18
CA LEU A 147 7.26 13.78 -10.77
C LEU A 147 6.18 13.24 -9.83
N ALA A 148 4.94 13.10 -10.29
CA ALA A 148 3.78 12.81 -9.47
C ALA A 148 3.97 11.60 -8.52
N PRO A 149 4.56 10.45 -8.92
CA PRO A 149 4.76 9.32 -8.02
C PRO A 149 5.61 9.64 -6.79
N ALA A 150 6.53 10.60 -6.91
CA ALA A 150 7.34 11.08 -5.79
C ALA A 150 6.69 12.26 -5.06
N ALA A 151 5.99 13.15 -5.81
CA ALA A 151 5.34 14.34 -5.29
C ALA A 151 4.18 14.01 -4.33
N GLN A 152 3.48 12.90 -4.52
CA GLN A 152 2.42 12.44 -3.62
C GLN A 152 2.87 12.24 -2.16
N ARG A 153 4.16 12.02 -1.94
CA ARG A 153 4.74 11.97 -0.57
C ARG A 153 4.80 13.35 0.09
N LEU A 154 4.61 14.42 -0.67
CA LEU A 154 4.58 15.81 -0.25
C LEU A 154 3.18 16.38 -0.52
N ALA A 155 2.16 15.74 0.07
CA ALA A 155 0.74 15.94 -0.25
C ALA A 155 0.32 17.42 -0.21
N GLU A 156 0.82 18.21 0.73
CA GLU A 156 0.51 19.64 0.81
C GLU A 156 0.96 20.41 -0.44
N LEU A 157 2.18 20.14 -0.93
CA LEU A 157 2.70 20.76 -2.16
C LEU A 157 1.99 20.21 -3.39
N ASP A 158 1.76 18.90 -3.45
CA ASP A 158 1.05 18.26 -4.55
C ASP A 158 -0.35 18.84 -4.72
N ASN A 159 -1.12 18.97 -3.66
CA ASN A 159 -2.47 19.55 -3.66
C ASN A 159 -2.48 21.01 -4.16
N ARG A 160 -1.45 21.81 -3.86
CA ARG A 160 -1.34 23.19 -4.33
C ARG A 160 -1.00 23.31 -5.81
N ILE A 161 -0.13 22.42 -6.32
CA ILE A 161 0.29 22.41 -7.73
C ILE A 161 -0.73 21.71 -8.60
N ASN A 162 -1.38 20.67 -8.08
CA ASN A 162 -2.31 19.81 -8.78
C ASN A 162 -3.77 20.16 -8.48
N ALA A 163 -4.02 21.40 -8.05
CA ALA A 163 -5.37 21.88 -7.80
C ALA A 163 -6.26 21.71 -9.03
N ARG A 164 -7.49 21.26 -8.83
CA ARG A 164 -8.49 21.08 -9.88
C ARG A 164 -9.46 22.24 -9.82
N ALA A 165 -9.88 22.71 -10.99
CA ALA A 165 -10.77 23.88 -11.10
C ALA A 165 -12.22 23.59 -10.67
N ASP A 166 -12.55 22.33 -10.49
CA ASP A 166 -13.89 21.82 -10.16
C ASP A 166 -14.07 21.54 -8.64
N TYR A 167 -13.14 22.04 -7.81
CA TYR A 167 -13.25 21.99 -6.34
C TYR A 167 -13.12 23.39 -5.74
#